data_e8f1629ebec7a569cf693f4820071d79
#
_entry.id   e8f1629ebec7a569cf693f4820071d79
#
_cell.length_a   1.000
_cell.length_b   1.000
_cell.length_c   1.000
_cell.angle_alpha   90.00
_cell.angle_beta   90.00
_cell.angle_gamma   90.00
#
_symmetry.space_group_name_H-M   'P 1'
#
loop_
_entity.id
_entity.type
_entity.pdbx_description
1 polymer ?
#
loop_
_entity_poly.entity_id
_entity_poly.type
_entity_poly.pdbx_seq_one_letter_code
_entity_poly.pdbx_strand_id
1 'polypeptide(L)'
;MIKPRTTFVLYIIVLIQVYLFLPWKGIFFIIITVLFLAHLVYCSYDICSQVYIKTLCNADTSEKKIAITFDDGPDPEITPKVIELLDQFNAKATFFGIGKHIEENQEILKLIDQKGHLIGNHSWSHERWFDLYPAEKMKLEIEKTNGLIFETIGKKTKLFRPPYGVTNPSLKKAIKDFNFNTIGWSIRSFDTVNDVKQTIKRIKKKIKPGANY
;
A
#
# COMPACT_ATOMS: atom_id res chain seq x y z
N MET A 1 8.19 -1.98 -15.79
CA MET A 1 7.60 -0.65 -16.10
C MET A 1 8.70 0.39 -16.27
N ILE A 2 8.44 1.43 -17.08
CA ILE A 2 9.41 2.49 -17.39
C ILE A 2 9.57 3.41 -16.17
N LYS A 3 10.82 3.73 -15.81
CA LYS A 3 11.10 4.63 -14.66
C LYS A 3 10.55 6.04 -14.91
N PRO A 4 10.11 6.79 -13.86
CA PRO A 4 9.53 8.13 -14.02
C PRO A 4 10.40 9.10 -14.82
N ARG A 5 11.73 9.05 -14.63
CA ARG A 5 12.68 9.87 -15.41
C ARG A 5 12.64 9.55 -16.91
N THR A 6 12.57 8.26 -17.27
CA THR A 6 12.49 7.83 -18.66
C THR A 6 11.15 8.25 -19.27
N THR A 7 10.04 8.11 -18.54
CA THR A 7 8.72 8.57 -18.98
C THR A 7 8.71 10.08 -19.21
N PHE A 8 9.33 10.85 -18.32
CA PHE A 8 9.44 12.30 -18.49
C PHE A 8 10.28 12.69 -19.72
N VAL A 9 11.41 12.02 -19.94
CA VAL A 9 12.25 12.26 -21.13
C VAL A 9 11.48 11.94 -22.41
N LEU A 10 10.79 10.81 -22.47
CA LEU A 10 9.93 10.46 -23.60
C LEU A 10 8.83 11.49 -23.85
N TYR A 11 8.19 11.96 -22.80
CA TYR A 11 7.18 13.01 -22.88
C TYR A 11 7.76 14.28 -23.53
N ILE A 12 8.92 14.75 -23.09
CA ILE A 12 9.58 15.92 -23.69
C ILE A 12 9.93 15.69 -25.16
N ILE A 13 10.47 14.52 -25.51
CA ILE A 13 10.80 14.17 -26.90
C ILE A 13 9.54 14.25 -27.78
N VAL A 14 8.43 13.67 -27.34
CA VAL A 14 7.15 13.71 -28.07
C VAL A 14 6.64 15.14 -28.22
N LEU A 15 6.73 15.97 -27.18
CA LEU A 15 6.35 17.39 -27.28
C LEU A 15 7.18 18.15 -28.33
N ILE A 16 8.51 17.90 -28.37
CA ILE A 16 9.40 18.50 -29.37
C ILE A 16 8.99 18.06 -30.78
N GLN A 17 8.71 16.78 -31.01
CA GLN A 17 8.26 16.26 -32.30
C GLN A 17 6.91 16.89 -32.72
N VAL A 18 5.96 17.00 -31.81
CA VAL A 18 4.69 17.69 -32.08
C VAL A 18 4.91 19.15 -32.47
N TYR A 19 5.80 19.84 -31.76
CA TYR A 19 6.16 21.23 -32.07
C TYR A 19 6.76 21.40 -33.49
N LEU A 20 7.63 20.49 -33.88
CA LEU A 20 8.35 20.59 -35.16
C LEU A 20 7.51 20.16 -36.38
N PHE A 21 6.66 19.13 -36.24
CA PHE A 21 6.10 18.42 -37.40
C PHE A 21 4.57 18.51 -37.53
N LEU A 22 3.80 18.97 -36.51
CA LEU A 22 2.34 18.96 -36.58
C LEU A 22 1.74 20.35 -36.73
N PRO A 23 0.73 20.51 -37.67
CA PRO A 23 0.08 21.82 -37.91
C PRO A 23 -0.84 22.25 -36.75
N TRP A 24 -1.52 21.32 -36.07
CA TRP A 24 -2.46 21.57 -34.96
C TRP A 24 -1.77 21.47 -33.60
N LYS A 25 -0.63 22.13 -33.43
CA LYS A 25 0.27 22.01 -32.27
C LYS A 25 -0.45 22.11 -30.93
N GLY A 26 -1.34 23.09 -30.76
CA GLY A 26 -1.98 23.36 -29.47
C GLY A 26 -2.80 22.20 -28.93
N ILE A 27 -3.65 21.58 -29.76
CA ILE A 27 -4.51 20.48 -29.33
C ILE A 27 -3.69 19.22 -29.00
N PHE A 28 -2.66 18.92 -29.79
CA PHE A 28 -1.78 17.78 -29.52
C PHE A 28 -0.98 17.95 -28.24
N PHE A 29 -0.51 19.17 -27.94
CA PHE A 29 0.13 19.49 -26.65
C PHE A 29 -0.78 19.19 -25.47
N ILE A 30 -2.03 19.64 -25.54
CA ILE A 30 -3.03 19.39 -24.49
C ILE A 30 -3.25 17.89 -24.31
N ILE A 31 -3.53 17.16 -25.41
CA ILE A 31 -3.79 15.72 -25.36
C ILE A 31 -2.61 14.97 -24.74
N ILE A 32 -1.38 15.22 -25.20
CA ILE A 32 -0.17 14.55 -24.72
C ILE A 32 0.05 14.86 -23.23
N THR A 33 -0.15 16.12 -22.82
CA THR A 33 -0.02 16.53 -21.42
C THR A 33 -1.05 15.82 -20.54
N VAL A 34 -2.30 15.75 -20.96
CA VAL A 34 -3.37 15.04 -20.24
C VAL A 34 -3.04 13.55 -20.11
N LEU A 35 -2.60 12.91 -21.19
CA LEU A 35 -2.18 11.50 -21.15
C LEU A 35 -0.99 11.25 -20.22
N PHE A 36 -0.02 12.16 -20.22
CA PHE A 36 1.12 12.08 -19.32
C PHE A 36 0.70 12.24 -17.86
N LEU A 37 -0.14 13.22 -17.53
CA LEU A 37 -0.66 13.40 -16.18
C LEU A 37 -1.51 12.20 -15.73
N ALA A 38 -2.38 11.69 -16.60
CA ALA A 38 -3.16 10.48 -16.33
C ALA A 38 -2.26 9.27 -16.05
N HIS A 39 -1.17 9.12 -16.80
CA HIS A 39 -0.17 8.08 -16.55
C HIS A 39 0.50 8.24 -15.18
N LEU A 40 0.89 9.45 -14.78
CA LEU A 40 1.48 9.69 -13.45
C LEU A 40 0.49 9.38 -12.32
N VAL A 41 -0.78 9.76 -12.47
CA VAL A 41 -1.85 9.43 -11.52
C VAL A 41 -2.04 7.92 -11.44
N TYR A 42 -2.11 7.23 -12.58
CA TYR A 42 -2.19 5.77 -12.61
C TYR A 42 -1.00 5.11 -11.89
N CYS A 43 0.22 5.58 -12.13
CA CYS A 43 1.43 5.09 -11.45
C CYS A 43 1.42 5.31 -9.93
N SER A 44 0.74 6.36 -9.46
CA SER A 44 0.56 6.62 -8.03
C SER A 44 -0.51 5.71 -7.43
N TYR A 45 -1.63 5.52 -8.13
CA TYR A 45 -2.79 4.75 -7.66
C TYR A 45 -2.54 3.24 -7.65
N ASP A 46 -1.81 2.72 -8.64
CA ASP A 46 -1.45 1.30 -8.67
C ASP A 46 -0.24 1.04 -7.78
N ILE A 47 -0.50 0.51 -6.59
CA ILE A 47 0.54 0.17 -5.61
C ILE A 47 1.59 -0.80 -6.18
N CYS A 48 1.22 -1.60 -7.18
CA CYS A 48 2.12 -2.55 -7.84
C CYS A 48 2.86 -1.95 -9.04
N SER A 49 2.70 -0.67 -9.30
CA SER A 49 3.33 0.02 -10.45
C SER A 49 4.87 0.00 -10.43
N GLN A 50 5.49 -0.15 -9.24
CA GLN A 50 6.96 -0.13 -9.05
C GLN A 50 7.64 1.16 -9.52
N VAL A 51 6.88 2.23 -9.78
CA VAL A 51 7.41 3.47 -10.39
C VAL A 51 8.08 4.35 -9.35
N TYR A 52 7.40 4.64 -8.26
CA TYR A 52 7.93 5.51 -7.21
C TYR A 52 8.63 4.72 -6.10
N ILE A 53 8.01 3.64 -5.65
CA ILE A 53 8.49 2.79 -4.54
C ILE A 53 8.45 1.34 -5.00
N LYS A 54 9.48 0.57 -4.64
CA LYS A 54 9.45 -0.88 -4.83
C LYS A 54 8.51 -1.50 -3.80
N THR A 55 7.47 -2.20 -4.27
CA THR A 55 6.46 -2.82 -3.42
C THR A 55 6.40 -4.33 -3.65
N LEU A 56 6.12 -5.08 -2.60
CA LEU A 56 5.90 -6.52 -2.66
C LEU A 56 4.40 -6.79 -2.79
N CYS A 57 3.94 -7.09 -3.99
CA CYS A 57 2.52 -7.36 -4.29
C CYS A 57 2.18 -8.84 -4.34
N ASN A 58 3.15 -9.67 -4.64
CA ASN A 58 3.04 -11.13 -4.69
C ASN A 58 4.40 -11.75 -4.43
N ALA A 59 4.41 -13.01 -4.01
CA ALA A 59 5.60 -13.84 -3.95
C ALA A 59 5.77 -14.62 -5.27
N ASP A 60 7.01 -14.79 -5.71
CA ASP A 60 7.33 -15.68 -6.83
C ASP A 60 7.51 -17.10 -6.26
N THR A 61 6.44 -17.88 -6.27
CA THR A 61 6.43 -19.24 -5.75
C THR A 61 5.40 -20.11 -6.46
N SER A 62 5.73 -21.37 -6.64
CA SER A 62 4.82 -22.42 -7.12
C SER A 62 4.07 -23.10 -5.99
N GLU A 63 4.45 -22.86 -4.72
CA GLU A 63 3.75 -23.43 -3.57
C GLU A 63 2.35 -22.85 -3.45
N LYS A 64 1.37 -23.69 -3.10
CA LYS A 64 -0.02 -23.29 -2.88
C LYS A 64 -0.18 -22.49 -1.57
N LYS A 65 0.58 -21.37 -1.45
CA LYS A 65 0.55 -20.45 -0.32
C LYS A 65 0.06 -19.10 -0.76
N ILE A 66 -0.63 -18.41 0.14
CA ILE A 66 -1.07 -17.01 -0.03
C ILE A 66 -0.73 -16.24 1.24
N ALA A 67 -0.54 -14.94 1.12
CA ALA A 67 -0.47 -14.03 2.26
C ALA A 67 -1.87 -13.42 2.50
N ILE A 68 -2.32 -13.45 3.76
CA ILE A 68 -3.55 -12.77 4.19
C ILE A 68 -3.12 -11.52 4.95
N THR A 69 -3.72 -10.39 4.60
CA THR A 69 -3.40 -9.11 5.24
C THR A 69 -4.68 -8.36 5.62
N PHE A 70 -4.62 -7.66 6.74
CA PHE A 70 -5.69 -6.81 7.25
C PHE A 70 -5.15 -5.41 7.48
N ASP A 71 -5.86 -4.41 6.98
CA ASP A 71 -5.52 -2.99 7.14
C ASP A 71 -6.44 -2.35 8.17
N ASP A 72 -6.14 -1.11 8.56
CA ASP A 72 -6.97 -0.21 9.34
C ASP A 72 -7.22 -0.59 10.82
N GLY A 73 -6.77 -1.76 11.29
CA GLY A 73 -6.89 -2.16 12.69
C GLY A 73 -5.85 -1.51 13.63
N PRO A 74 -5.79 -1.99 14.89
CA PRO A 74 -6.67 -2.98 15.49
C PRO A 74 -8.05 -2.43 15.84
N ASP A 75 -9.08 -3.26 15.64
CA ASP A 75 -10.45 -3.00 16.04
C ASP A 75 -10.79 -3.86 17.27
N PRO A 76 -11.41 -3.30 18.34
CA PRO A 76 -11.64 -4.03 19.60
C PRO A 76 -12.63 -5.18 19.47
N GLU A 77 -13.58 -5.14 18.55
CA GLU A 77 -14.59 -6.17 18.37
C GLU A 77 -14.22 -7.18 17.28
N ILE A 78 -13.63 -6.72 16.19
CA ILE A 78 -13.43 -7.52 14.99
C ILE A 78 -12.07 -8.24 15.05
N THR A 79 -11.00 -7.55 15.46
CA THR A 79 -9.65 -8.13 15.41
C THR A 79 -9.51 -9.41 16.24
N PRO A 80 -10.07 -9.50 17.50
CA PRO A 80 -10.02 -10.75 18.26
C PRO A 80 -10.74 -11.92 17.56
N LYS A 81 -11.90 -11.67 16.94
CA LYS A 81 -12.67 -12.69 16.18
C LYS A 81 -11.90 -13.19 14.97
N VAL A 82 -11.21 -12.29 14.28
CA VAL A 82 -10.34 -12.65 13.14
C VAL A 82 -9.18 -13.53 13.61
N ILE A 83 -8.54 -13.18 14.72
CA ILE A 83 -7.44 -13.98 15.30
C ILE A 83 -7.94 -15.38 15.67
N GLU A 84 -9.08 -15.49 16.35
CA GLU A 84 -9.69 -16.76 16.71
C GLU A 84 -9.95 -17.62 15.47
N LEU A 85 -10.51 -17.03 14.41
CA LEU A 85 -10.75 -17.74 13.15
C LEU A 85 -9.43 -18.20 12.50
N LEU A 86 -8.40 -17.37 12.49
CA LEU A 86 -7.09 -17.74 11.96
C LEU A 86 -6.46 -18.89 12.77
N ASP A 87 -6.60 -18.89 14.10
CA ASP A 87 -6.13 -19.98 14.95
C ASP A 87 -6.85 -21.31 14.65
N GLN A 88 -8.18 -21.30 14.40
CA GLN A 88 -8.93 -22.49 14.03
C GLN A 88 -8.39 -23.16 12.76
N PHE A 89 -7.88 -22.38 11.81
CA PHE A 89 -7.28 -22.86 10.56
C PHE A 89 -5.75 -22.98 10.60
N ASN A 90 -5.12 -22.79 11.77
CA ASN A 90 -3.66 -22.73 11.92
C ASN A 90 -3.02 -21.78 10.89
N ALA A 91 -3.69 -20.67 10.60
CA ALA A 91 -3.28 -19.67 9.62
C ALA A 91 -2.63 -18.47 10.30
N LYS A 92 -1.68 -17.83 9.62
CA LYS A 92 -1.06 -16.59 10.06
C LYS A 92 -1.37 -15.48 9.05
N ALA A 93 -1.43 -14.25 9.57
CA ALA A 93 -1.73 -13.06 8.77
C ALA A 93 -0.79 -11.90 9.13
N THR A 94 -0.82 -10.86 8.33
CA THR A 94 -0.18 -9.57 8.62
C THR A 94 -1.25 -8.52 8.88
N PHE A 95 -1.10 -7.79 9.99
CA PHE A 95 -1.99 -6.70 10.36
C PHE A 95 -1.25 -5.36 10.20
N PHE A 96 -1.72 -4.50 9.31
CA PHE A 96 -1.21 -3.14 9.14
C PHE A 96 -2.04 -2.19 10.00
N GLY A 97 -1.46 -1.80 11.14
CA GLY A 97 -2.16 -1.02 12.15
C GLY A 97 -2.01 0.49 11.95
N ILE A 98 -3.12 1.20 12.11
CA ILE A 98 -3.17 2.66 12.22
C ILE A 98 -2.71 3.05 13.62
N GLY A 99 -1.77 3.99 13.74
CA GLY A 99 -1.19 4.39 15.02
C GLY A 99 -2.24 4.82 16.06
N LYS A 100 -3.24 5.62 15.68
CA LYS A 100 -4.34 6.03 16.56
C LYS A 100 -5.12 4.82 17.10
N HIS A 101 -5.43 3.85 16.25
CA HIS A 101 -6.15 2.64 16.68
C HIS A 101 -5.29 1.75 17.58
N ILE A 102 -3.97 1.70 17.32
CA ILE A 102 -3.03 1.01 18.20
C ILE A 102 -2.97 1.68 19.56
N GLU A 103 -2.92 3.04 19.62
CA GLU A 103 -2.86 3.80 20.87
C GLU A 103 -4.06 3.48 21.78
N GLU A 104 -5.25 3.34 21.20
CA GLU A 104 -6.49 3.00 21.90
C GLU A 104 -6.60 1.51 22.26
N ASN A 105 -5.90 0.61 21.53
CA ASN A 105 -6.09 -0.84 21.60
C ASN A 105 -4.77 -1.61 21.71
N GLN A 106 -3.83 -1.17 22.56
CA GLN A 106 -2.50 -1.77 22.71
C GLN A 106 -2.53 -3.25 23.10
N GLU A 107 -3.50 -3.66 23.91
CA GLU A 107 -3.65 -5.07 24.33
C GLU A 107 -3.99 -5.99 23.15
N ILE A 108 -4.74 -5.47 22.16
CA ILE A 108 -5.03 -6.23 20.94
C ILE A 108 -3.76 -6.34 20.07
N LEU A 109 -2.94 -5.30 20.02
CA LEU A 109 -1.66 -5.39 19.31
C LEU A 109 -0.74 -6.45 19.96
N LYS A 110 -0.69 -6.50 21.29
CA LYS A 110 0.04 -7.56 22.03
C LYS A 110 -0.51 -8.95 21.70
N LEU A 111 -1.84 -9.09 21.64
CA LEU A 111 -2.48 -10.36 21.26
C LEU A 111 -2.09 -10.79 19.85
N ILE A 112 -2.10 -9.87 18.87
CA ILE A 112 -1.66 -10.14 17.49
C ILE A 112 -0.23 -10.70 17.50
N ASP A 113 0.69 -10.08 18.23
CA ASP A 113 2.10 -10.51 18.34
C ASP A 113 2.24 -11.86 19.06
N GLN A 114 1.58 -12.05 20.19
CA GLN A 114 1.60 -13.30 20.98
C GLN A 114 1.08 -14.50 20.18
N LYS A 115 0.11 -14.27 19.30
CA LYS A 115 -0.44 -15.29 18.39
C LYS A 115 0.46 -15.53 17.16
N GLY A 116 1.60 -14.86 17.07
CA GLY A 116 2.59 -15.06 16.02
C GLY A 116 2.18 -14.54 14.66
N HIS A 117 1.30 -13.55 14.62
CA HIS A 117 1.00 -12.80 13.40
C HIS A 117 2.04 -11.70 13.18
N LEU A 118 2.12 -11.19 11.96
CA LEU A 118 3.00 -10.06 11.65
C LEU A 118 2.25 -8.74 11.83
N ILE A 119 3.00 -7.72 12.25
CA ILE A 119 2.50 -6.36 12.42
C ILE A 119 3.24 -5.44 11.47
N GLY A 120 2.51 -4.62 10.73
CA GLY A 120 3.02 -3.58 9.85
C GLY A 120 2.49 -2.19 10.24
N ASN A 121 3.19 -1.18 9.77
CA ASN A 121 2.82 0.23 9.96
C ASN A 121 1.87 0.67 8.84
N HIS A 122 0.76 1.35 9.22
CA HIS A 122 -0.23 1.90 8.29
C HIS A 122 -0.45 3.41 8.49
N SER A 123 0.62 4.18 8.77
CA SER A 123 0.61 5.57 9.21
C SER A 123 0.00 5.78 10.60
N TRP A 124 -0.01 7.03 11.07
CA TRP A 124 -0.58 7.37 12.38
C TRP A 124 -2.08 7.65 12.32
N SER A 125 -2.48 8.50 11.38
CA SER A 125 -3.84 9.03 11.34
C SER A 125 -4.72 8.43 10.24
N HIS A 126 -4.10 7.84 9.21
CA HIS A 126 -4.77 7.38 7.99
C HIS A 126 -5.71 8.45 7.39
N GLU A 127 -5.28 9.73 7.44
CA GLU A 127 -6.07 10.85 6.92
C GLU A 127 -6.33 10.72 5.42
N ARG A 128 -7.54 11.17 4.99
CA ARG A 128 -7.98 11.08 3.60
C ARG A 128 -6.98 11.65 2.58
N TRP A 129 -6.24 12.68 2.98
CA TRP A 129 -5.28 13.37 2.13
C TRP A 129 -3.82 13.08 2.51
N PHE A 130 -3.57 11.92 3.13
CA PHE A 130 -2.22 11.51 3.52
C PHE A 130 -1.24 11.53 2.34
N ASP A 131 -1.67 11.09 1.16
CA ASP A 131 -0.89 11.04 -0.07
C ASP A 131 -0.49 12.43 -0.60
N LEU A 132 -1.15 13.49 -0.17
CA LEU A 132 -0.80 14.88 -0.50
C LEU A 132 0.08 15.55 0.57
N TYR A 133 0.42 14.89 1.65
CA TYR A 133 1.28 15.46 2.68
C TYR A 133 2.70 15.69 2.18
N PRO A 134 3.38 16.75 2.68
CA PRO A 134 4.83 16.88 2.54
C PRO A 134 5.55 15.66 3.14
N ALA A 135 6.70 15.30 2.57
CA ALA A 135 7.46 14.13 3.00
C ALA A 135 7.79 14.11 4.50
N GLU A 136 8.10 15.27 5.08
CA GLU A 136 8.40 15.40 6.50
C GLU A 136 7.19 15.07 7.39
N LYS A 137 5.97 15.50 6.98
CA LYS A 137 4.75 15.16 7.71
C LYS A 137 4.44 13.67 7.61
N MET A 138 4.58 13.07 6.42
CA MET A 138 4.45 11.61 6.25
C MET A 138 5.45 10.85 7.14
N LYS A 139 6.70 11.34 7.20
CA LYS A 139 7.75 10.74 8.01
C LYS A 139 7.38 10.74 9.49
N LEU A 140 6.91 11.85 10.03
CA LEU A 140 6.48 11.97 11.43
C LEU A 140 5.32 11.01 11.76
N GLU A 141 4.34 10.87 10.89
CA GLU A 141 3.23 9.92 11.02
C GLU A 141 3.75 8.47 11.15
N ILE A 142 4.68 8.13 10.29
CA ILE A 142 5.27 6.78 10.24
C ILE A 142 6.17 6.53 11.46
N GLU A 143 6.99 7.50 11.84
CA GLU A 143 7.88 7.41 13.01
C GLU A 143 7.06 7.22 14.30
N LYS A 144 6.01 8.01 14.48
CA LYS A 144 5.13 7.92 15.66
C LYS A 144 4.51 6.54 15.77
N THR A 145 4.01 5.98 14.68
CA THR A 145 3.43 4.63 14.66
C THR A 145 4.47 3.55 14.95
N ASN A 146 5.67 3.66 14.37
CA ASN A 146 6.76 2.71 14.66
C ASN A 146 7.20 2.75 16.11
N GLY A 147 7.29 3.95 16.70
CA GLY A 147 7.60 4.14 18.12
C GLY A 147 6.59 3.41 19.00
N LEU A 148 5.30 3.66 18.77
CA LEU A 148 4.22 3.01 19.51
C LEU A 148 4.21 1.49 19.37
N ILE A 149 4.41 0.96 18.15
CA ILE A 149 4.53 -0.49 17.94
C ILE A 149 5.68 -1.05 18.78
N PHE A 150 6.85 -0.39 18.73
CA PHE A 150 8.02 -0.83 19.50
C PHE A 150 7.78 -0.75 21.01
N GLU A 151 7.19 0.33 21.52
CA GLU A 151 6.85 0.49 22.93
C GLU A 151 5.87 -0.58 23.42
N THR A 152 4.92 -0.99 22.55
CA THR A 152 3.86 -1.93 22.92
C THR A 152 4.34 -3.39 22.92
N ILE A 153 5.13 -3.80 21.91
CA ILE A 153 5.50 -5.22 21.73
C ILE A 153 7.02 -5.48 21.79
N GLY A 154 7.86 -4.47 22.00
CA GLY A 154 9.32 -4.60 22.07
C GLY A 154 9.99 -4.94 20.73
N LYS A 155 9.28 -4.94 19.62
CA LYS A 155 9.78 -5.33 18.29
C LYS A 155 9.63 -4.19 17.28
N LYS A 156 10.68 -3.99 16.46
CA LYS A 156 10.62 -3.03 15.34
C LYS A 156 9.98 -3.70 14.13
N THR A 157 8.90 -3.10 13.59
CA THR A 157 8.37 -3.58 12.31
C THR A 157 9.23 -3.11 11.15
N LYS A 158 9.36 -3.98 10.13
CA LYS A 158 9.95 -3.67 8.83
C LYS A 158 8.91 -3.68 7.71
N LEU A 159 7.64 -3.81 8.07
CA LEU A 159 6.54 -3.85 7.12
C LEU A 159 5.80 -2.53 7.14
N PHE A 160 5.57 -1.98 5.97
CA PHE A 160 4.81 -0.76 5.77
C PHE A 160 3.84 -0.92 4.62
N ARG A 161 2.61 -0.46 4.81
CA ARG A 161 1.63 -0.31 3.73
C ARG A 161 1.14 1.13 3.73
N PRO A 162 1.27 1.85 2.59
CA PRO A 162 0.79 3.23 2.53
C PRO A 162 -0.74 3.27 2.58
N PRO A 163 -1.33 4.26 3.26
CA PRO A 163 -2.77 4.53 3.19
C PRO A 163 -3.28 4.54 1.74
N TYR A 164 -4.45 3.94 1.53
CA TYR A 164 -5.10 3.80 0.20
C TYR A 164 -4.28 3.05 -0.86
N GLY A 165 -3.07 2.57 -0.52
CA GLY A 165 -2.14 1.98 -1.47
C GLY A 165 -1.49 2.97 -2.44
N VAL A 166 -1.57 4.27 -2.15
CA VAL A 166 -1.01 5.31 -3.02
C VAL A 166 0.49 5.46 -2.78
N THR A 167 1.26 5.49 -3.87
CA THR A 167 2.70 5.74 -3.85
C THR A 167 3.04 7.00 -4.65
N ASN A 168 3.96 7.82 -4.14
CA ASN A 168 4.39 9.05 -4.79
C ASN A 168 5.82 9.45 -4.41
N PRO A 169 6.41 10.50 -5.02
CA PRO A 169 7.76 10.96 -4.69
C PRO A 169 7.92 11.43 -3.24
N SER A 170 6.90 12.05 -2.64
CA SER A 170 6.93 12.51 -1.24
C SER A 170 7.02 11.33 -0.28
N LEU A 171 6.19 10.31 -0.49
CA LEU A 171 6.23 9.08 0.30
C LEU A 171 7.58 8.36 0.16
N LYS A 172 8.11 8.27 -1.07
CA LYS A 172 9.45 7.71 -1.30
C LYS A 172 10.52 8.41 -0.46
N LYS A 173 10.45 9.75 -0.38
CA LYS A 173 11.37 10.53 0.44
C LYS A 173 11.14 10.26 1.92
N ALA A 174 9.89 10.20 2.37
CA ALA A 174 9.52 9.98 3.76
C ALA A 174 10.04 8.65 4.32
N ILE A 175 9.93 7.56 3.52
CA ILE A 175 10.29 6.21 3.99
C ILE A 175 11.76 5.84 3.76
N LYS A 176 12.56 6.74 3.19
CA LYS A 176 13.94 6.45 2.74
C LYS A 176 14.83 5.82 3.82
N ASP A 177 14.68 6.29 5.06
CA ASP A 177 15.57 5.95 6.17
C ASP A 177 15.05 4.77 7.03
N PHE A 178 13.87 4.22 6.74
CA PHE A 178 13.24 3.17 7.59
C PHE A 178 13.59 1.73 7.21
N ASN A 179 14.21 1.51 6.06
CA ASN A 179 14.47 0.15 5.55
C ASN A 179 13.23 -0.76 5.52
N PHE A 180 12.10 -0.20 5.09
CA PHE A 180 10.85 -0.94 4.98
C PHE A 180 10.79 -1.86 3.76
N ASN A 181 10.17 -3.01 3.96
CA ASN A 181 9.48 -3.72 2.90
C ASN A 181 8.09 -3.09 2.73
N THR A 182 7.90 -2.32 1.67
CA THR A 182 6.58 -1.77 1.36
C THR A 182 5.72 -2.87 0.75
N ILE A 183 4.57 -3.15 1.37
CA ILE A 183 3.68 -4.25 1.00
C ILE A 183 2.48 -3.71 0.25
N GLY A 184 2.29 -4.20 -0.98
CA GLY A 184 1.09 -3.98 -1.76
C GLY A 184 0.13 -5.18 -1.67
N TRP A 185 -0.73 -5.32 -2.65
CA TRP A 185 -1.64 -6.45 -2.82
C TRP A 185 -1.75 -6.86 -4.28
N SER A 186 -1.84 -8.14 -4.55
CA SER A 186 -2.20 -8.65 -5.89
C SER A 186 -3.71 -8.84 -6.05
N ILE A 187 -4.42 -8.95 -4.92
CA ILE A 187 -5.88 -9.04 -4.89
C ILE A 187 -6.42 -7.99 -3.92
N ARG A 188 -7.05 -6.93 -4.45
CA ARG A 188 -7.82 -5.99 -3.63
C ARG A 188 -9.23 -6.51 -3.44
N SER A 189 -9.67 -6.64 -2.19
CA SER A 189 -10.99 -7.19 -1.81
C SER A 189 -12.14 -6.34 -2.33
N PHE A 190 -12.06 -5.03 -2.19
CA PHE A 190 -13.18 -4.08 -2.30
C PHE A 190 -14.33 -4.40 -1.33
N ASP A 191 -14.00 -4.96 -0.17
CA ASP A 191 -14.93 -5.30 0.92
C ASP A 191 -15.64 -4.08 1.51
N THR A 192 -15.05 -2.89 1.41
CA THR A 192 -15.70 -1.63 1.79
C THR A 192 -16.82 -1.19 0.85
N VAL A 193 -16.92 -1.77 -0.35
CA VAL A 193 -17.87 -1.38 -1.41
C VAL A 193 -18.76 -2.54 -1.83
N ASN A 194 -18.22 -3.76 -1.84
CA ASN A 194 -18.91 -4.97 -2.26
C ASN A 194 -19.55 -5.69 -1.08
N ASP A 195 -20.63 -6.43 -1.35
CA ASP A 195 -21.15 -7.40 -0.39
C ASP A 195 -20.20 -8.61 -0.24
N VAL A 196 -20.44 -9.41 0.80
CA VAL A 196 -19.63 -10.60 1.14
C VAL A 196 -19.56 -11.60 -0.03
N LYS A 197 -20.67 -11.83 -0.75
CA LYS A 197 -20.71 -12.81 -1.86
C LYS A 197 -19.86 -12.34 -3.04
N GLN A 198 -19.94 -11.05 -3.39
CA GLN A 198 -19.16 -10.44 -4.45
C GLN A 198 -17.67 -10.46 -4.12
N THR A 199 -17.33 -10.10 -2.87
CA THR A 199 -15.95 -10.13 -2.36
C THR A 199 -15.36 -11.52 -2.43
N ILE A 200 -16.04 -12.55 -1.92
CA ILE A 200 -15.59 -13.94 -1.99
C ILE A 200 -15.45 -14.43 -3.44
N LYS A 201 -16.43 -14.13 -4.31
CA LYS A 201 -16.37 -14.49 -5.73
C LYS A 201 -15.16 -13.87 -6.41
N ARG A 202 -14.86 -12.59 -6.11
CA ARG A 202 -13.70 -11.88 -6.64
C ARG A 202 -12.39 -12.52 -6.20
N ILE A 203 -12.25 -12.83 -4.90
CA ILE A 203 -11.06 -13.48 -4.34
C ILE A 203 -10.86 -14.85 -5.01
N LYS A 204 -11.88 -15.70 -4.99
CA LYS A 204 -11.83 -17.05 -5.59
C LYS A 204 -11.41 -17.04 -7.06
N LYS A 205 -11.83 -16.02 -7.83
CA LYS A 205 -11.47 -15.87 -9.25
C LYS A 205 -10.00 -15.50 -9.45
N LYS A 206 -9.40 -14.78 -8.51
CA LYS A 206 -8.06 -14.18 -8.66
C LYS A 206 -6.97 -14.87 -7.88
N ILE A 207 -7.35 -15.72 -6.92
CA ILE A 207 -6.40 -16.41 -6.05
C ILE A 207 -5.49 -17.35 -6.87
N LYS A 208 -4.22 -17.26 -6.63
CA LYS A 208 -3.15 -18.07 -7.23
C LYS A 208 -2.00 -18.21 -6.24
N PRO A 209 -1.08 -19.19 -6.43
CA PRO A 209 0.11 -19.29 -5.60
C PRO A 209 0.86 -17.95 -5.51
N GLY A 210 1.33 -17.60 -4.32
CA GLY A 210 2.05 -16.37 -4.07
C GLY A 210 1.19 -15.10 -3.99
N ALA A 211 -0.14 -15.18 -4.12
CA ALA A 211 -1.02 -14.01 -4.01
C ALA A 211 -0.92 -13.38 -2.62
N ASN A 212 -0.93 -12.06 -2.57
CA ASN A 212 -1.09 -11.23 -1.38
C ASN A 212 -2.48 -10.58 -1.43
N TYR A 213 -3.25 -10.84 -0.41
CA TYR A 213 -4.63 -10.42 -0.25
C TYR A 213 -4.79 -9.65 1.06
#